data_d927adda1d21ccab07a0e7680930d8f6
#
_entry.id   d927adda1d21ccab07a0e7680930d8f6
#
_cell.length_a   1.000
_cell.length_b   1.000
_cell.length_c   1.000
_cell.angle_alpha   90.00
_cell.angle_beta   90.00
_cell.angle_gamma   90.00
#
_symmetry.space_group_name_H-M   'P 1'
#
loop_
_entity.id
_entity.type
_entity.pdbx_description
1 polymer ?
#
loop_
_entity_poly.entity_id
_entity_poly.type
_entity_poly.pdbx_seq_one_letter_code
_entity_poly.pdbx_strand_id
1 'polypeptide(L)'
;MTVAAALAAADLALQRGIGTWKGVGAAPAAVVQAAGAEQAIELRLARDPRLERGVVAKLPPALARDVEDDVAARRDLLRLGSGKPGPPVRLGPALPVARLRALYAKAEQSSGVAWQVLAAVNYVESDFGRFREPSVDGAQGPMQFMPSTWAEYGRGNVRDPAAAILGAARFLRAAGAPGKERAALLRYNPSSLYVDAVERYAGRIRRNPASLLVFYARSPLVR
;
A
#
# COMPACT_ATOMS: atom_id res chain seq x y z
N MET A 1 -17.14 -17.33 -17.88
CA MET A 1 -16.74 -15.91 -17.73
C MET A 1 -15.23 -15.81 -17.91
N THR A 2 -14.72 -14.89 -18.76
CA THR A 2 -13.29 -14.68 -18.95
C THR A 2 -12.66 -13.98 -17.75
N VAL A 3 -11.32 -14.10 -17.58
CA VAL A 3 -10.58 -13.42 -16.49
C VAL A 3 -10.78 -11.90 -16.57
N ALA A 4 -10.73 -11.31 -17.77
CA ALA A 4 -10.96 -9.88 -17.97
C ALA A 4 -12.39 -9.47 -17.55
N ALA A 5 -13.40 -10.25 -17.91
CA ALA A 5 -14.78 -9.97 -17.50
C ALA A 5 -14.98 -10.12 -15.98
N ALA A 6 -14.31 -11.10 -15.36
CA ALA A 6 -14.35 -11.28 -13.91
C ALA A 6 -13.70 -10.11 -13.18
N LEU A 7 -12.56 -9.63 -13.66
CA LEU A 7 -11.85 -8.48 -13.11
C LEU A 7 -12.68 -7.19 -13.25
N ALA A 8 -13.22 -6.92 -14.42
CA ALA A 8 -14.08 -5.76 -14.64
C ALA A 8 -15.35 -5.78 -13.77
N ALA A 9 -15.93 -6.96 -13.55
CA ALA A 9 -17.10 -7.11 -12.68
C ALA A 9 -16.73 -6.86 -11.20
N ALA A 10 -15.57 -7.35 -10.75
CA ALA A 10 -15.07 -7.12 -9.40
C ALA A 10 -14.78 -5.63 -9.17
N ASP A 11 -14.09 -4.96 -10.12
CA ASP A 11 -13.83 -3.52 -10.04
C ASP A 11 -15.15 -2.72 -9.99
N LEU A 12 -16.10 -3.00 -10.86
CA LEU A 12 -17.40 -2.29 -10.86
C LEU A 12 -18.13 -2.44 -9.53
N ALA A 13 -18.15 -3.65 -8.94
CA ALA A 13 -18.75 -3.91 -7.63
C ALA A 13 -18.01 -3.13 -6.52
N LEU A 14 -16.67 -3.13 -6.59
CA LEU A 14 -15.79 -2.42 -5.65
C LEU A 14 -16.01 -0.91 -5.72
N GLN A 15 -16.02 -0.31 -6.91
CA GLN A 15 -16.23 1.14 -7.10
C GLN A 15 -17.61 1.58 -6.58
N ARG A 16 -18.66 0.82 -6.86
CA ARG A 16 -20.01 1.08 -6.32
C ARG A 16 -20.03 1.00 -4.79
N GLY A 17 -19.43 -0.03 -4.24
CA GLY A 17 -19.36 -0.23 -2.78
C GLY A 17 -18.57 0.88 -2.08
N ILE A 18 -17.44 1.29 -2.64
CA ILE A 18 -16.61 2.41 -2.16
C ILE A 18 -17.38 3.72 -2.23
N GLY A 19 -18.08 3.99 -3.33
CA GLY A 19 -18.89 5.18 -3.51
C GLY A 19 -19.97 5.34 -2.43
N THR A 20 -20.53 4.24 -1.93
CA THR A 20 -21.49 4.21 -0.84
C THR A 20 -20.82 4.30 0.52
N TRP A 21 -19.76 3.51 0.75
CA TRP A 21 -19.06 3.43 2.05
C TRP A 21 -18.27 4.70 2.39
N LYS A 22 -17.58 5.28 1.41
CA LYS A 22 -16.74 6.49 1.58
C LYS A 22 -15.69 6.42 2.71
N GLY A 23 -15.39 5.22 3.21
CA GLY A 23 -14.43 5.01 4.29
C GLY A 23 -14.95 5.30 5.70
N VAL A 24 -16.25 5.42 5.90
CA VAL A 24 -16.87 5.65 7.21
C VAL A 24 -17.16 4.29 7.88
N GLY A 25 -16.57 4.08 9.07
CA GLY A 25 -16.70 2.82 9.80
C GLY A 25 -15.92 1.67 9.15
N ALA A 26 -16.32 0.43 9.48
CA ALA A 26 -15.75 -0.77 8.89
C ALA A 26 -16.13 -0.90 7.41
N ALA A 27 -15.23 -1.47 6.60
CA ALA A 27 -15.55 -1.77 5.21
C ALA A 27 -16.70 -2.79 5.14
N PRO A 28 -17.77 -2.53 4.35
CA PRO A 28 -18.83 -3.49 4.16
C PRO A 28 -18.32 -4.81 3.60
N ALA A 29 -18.95 -5.94 3.99
CA ALA A 29 -18.53 -7.27 3.52
C ALA A 29 -18.48 -7.37 1.98
N ALA A 30 -19.43 -6.76 1.28
CA ALA A 30 -19.44 -6.73 -0.20
C ALA A 30 -18.23 -6.01 -0.78
N VAL A 31 -17.77 -4.93 -0.13
CA VAL A 31 -16.55 -4.19 -0.55
C VAL A 31 -15.31 -5.04 -0.33
N VAL A 32 -15.20 -5.69 0.83
CA VAL A 32 -14.07 -6.60 1.14
C VAL A 32 -14.04 -7.79 0.17
N GLN A 33 -15.20 -8.37 -0.14
CA GLN A 33 -15.31 -9.47 -1.09
C GLN A 33 -14.89 -9.06 -2.51
N ALA A 34 -15.36 -7.91 -2.98
CA ALA A 34 -15.00 -7.40 -4.30
C ALA A 34 -13.51 -7.06 -4.39
N ALA A 35 -12.94 -6.39 -3.37
CA ALA A 35 -11.52 -6.09 -3.28
C ALA A 35 -10.66 -7.38 -3.24
N GLY A 36 -11.11 -8.40 -2.51
CA GLY A 36 -10.44 -9.71 -2.47
C GLY A 36 -10.48 -10.44 -3.80
N ALA A 37 -11.59 -10.38 -4.53
CA ALA A 37 -11.72 -10.98 -5.85
C ALA A 37 -10.79 -10.32 -6.88
N GLU A 38 -10.73 -8.98 -6.90
CA GLU A 38 -9.80 -8.21 -7.72
C GLU A 38 -8.35 -8.59 -7.38
N GLN A 39 -7.98 -8.54 -6.11
CA GLN A 39 -6.65 -8.86 -5.61
C GLN A 39 -6.19 -10.28 -5.97
N ALA A 40 -7.08 -11.27 -5.90
CA ALA A 40 -6.76 -12.64 -6.26
C ALA A 40 -6.43 -12.78 -7.76
N ILE A 41 -7.17 -12.06 -8.61
CA ILE A 41 -6.88 -12.02 -10.04
C ILE A 41 -5.54 -11.33 -10.30
N GLU A 42 -5.30 -10.15 -9.72
CA GLU A 42 -4.04 -9.42 -9.86
C GLU A 42 -2.83 -10.25 -9.42
N LEU A 43 -2.96 -11.02 -8.32
CA LEU A 43 -1.89 -11.92 -7.87
C LEU A 43 -1.58 -13.01 -8.89
N ARG A 44 -2.60 -13.54 -9.57
CA ARG A 44 -2.42 -14.48 -10.67
C ARG A 44 -1.73 -13.83 -11.86
N LEU A 45 -2.15 -12.61 -12.24
CA LEU A 45 -1.52 -11.83 -13.32
C LEU A 45 -0.06 -11.49 -13.01
N ALA A 46 0.26 -11.16 -11.75
CA ALA A 46 1.63 -10.87 -11.33
C ALA A 46 2.59 -12.05 -11.54
N ARG A 47 2.07 -13.28 -11.50
CA ARG A 47 2.83 -14.52 -11.72
C ARG A 47 2.87 -14.99 -13.17
N ASP A 48 1.96 -14.48 -14.02
CA ASP A 48 1.85 -14.86 -15.43
C ASP A 48 1.78 -13.63 -16.35
N PRO A 49 2.93 -13.14 -16.84
CA PRO A 49 2.98 -11.97 -17.73
C PRO A 49 2.29 -12.17 -19.09
N ARG A 50 2.10 -13.43 -19.56
CA ARG A 50 1.35 -13.67 -20.79
C ARG A 50 -0.14 -13.49 -20.57
N LEU A 51 -0.64 -14.05 -19.47
CA LEU A 51 -2.02 -13.88 -19.05
C LEU A 51 -2.35 -12.39 -18.80
N GLU A 52 -1.44 -11.67 -18.10
CA GLU A 52 -1.58 -10.23 -17.86
C GLU A 52 -1.83 -9.46 -19.16
N ARG A 53 -0.94 -9.58 -20.14
CA ARG A 53 -1.10 -8.89 -21.44
C ARG A 53 -2.45 -9.20 -22.11
N GLY A 54 -2.84 -10.48 -22.10
CA GLY A 54 -4.11 -10.91 -22.70
C GLY A 54 -5.35 -10.41 -21.97
N VAL A 55 -5.26 -10.16 -20.66
CA VAL A 55 -6.34 -9.60 -19.84
C VAL A 55 -6.39 -8.09 -20.01
N VAL A 56 -5.27 -7.39 -19.80
CA VAL A 56 -5.16 -5.93 -19.86
C VAL A 56 -5.64 -5.37 -21.20
N ALA A 57 -5.28 -6.02 -22.31
CA ALA A 57 -5.73 -5.62 -23.65
C ALA A 57 -7.27 -5.61 -23.86
N LYS A 58 -8.02 -6.22 -22.94
CA LYS A 58 -9.48 -6.33 -22.98
C LYS A 58 -10.20 -5.47 -21.95
N LEU A 59 -9.45 -4.71 -21.14
CA LEU A 59 -10.00 -3.84 -20.10
C LEU A 59 -10.21 -2.42 -20.62
N PRO A 60 -11.16 -1.67 -20.04
CA PRO A 60 -11.25 -0.23 -20.26
C PRO A 60 -9.92 0.46 -19.89
N PRO A 61 -9.48 1.51 -20.63
CA PRO A 61 -8.13 2.09 -20.44
C PRO A 61 -7.78 2.53 -19.02
N ALA A 62 -8.74 3.08 -18.28
CA ALA A 62 -8.51 3.50 -16.89
C ALA A 62 -8.25 2.30 -15.98
N LEU A 63 -9.07 1.25 -16.09
CA LEU A 63 -8.91 0.00 -15.31
C LEU A 63 -7.63 -0.74 -15.73
N ALA A 64 -7.34 -0.80 -17.04
CA ALA A 64 -6.11 -1.40 -17.54
C ALA A 64 -4.87 -0.80 -16.89
N ARG A 65 -4.77 0.53 -16.83
CA ARG A 65 -3.66 1.24 -16.17
C ARG A 65 -3.55 0.91 -14.68
N ASP A 66 -4.68 0.90 -13.97
CA ASP A 66 -4.66 0.62 -12.54
C ASP A 66 -4.25 -0.83 -12.25
N VAL A 67 -4.70 -1.78 -13.08
CA VAL A 67 -4.31 -3.19 -13.02
C VAL A 67 -2.82 -3.36 -13.34
N GLU A 68 -2.32 -2.70 -14.38
CA GLU A 68 -0.88 -2.74 -14.73
C GLU A 68 -0.01 -2.25 -13.58
N ASP A 69 -0.38 -1.11 -12.95
CA ASP A 69 0.36 -0.57 -11.80
C ASP A 69 0.34 -1.53 -10.62
N ASP A 70 -0.83 -2.07 -10.25
CA ASP A 70 -0.97 -2.97 -9.10
C ASP A 70 -0.27 -4.31 -9.34
N VAL A 71 -0.40 -4.88 -10.54
CA VAL A 71 0.25 -6.14 -10.92
C VAL A 71 1.77 -5.98 -10.95
N ALA A 72 2.28 -4.87 -11.49
CA ALA A 72 3.72 -4.59 -11.50
C ALA A 72 4.25 -4.39 -10.09
N ALA A 73 3.61 -3.54 -9.26
CA ALA A 73 3.97 -3.33 -7.86
C ALA A 73 3.96 -4.65 -7.08
N ARG A 74 2.94 -5.49 -7.31
CA ARG A 74 2.84 -6.80 -6.67
C ARG A 74 3.97 -7.72 -7.08
N ARG A 75 4.31 -7.77 -8.35
CA ARG A 75 5.43 -8.57 -8.88
C ARG A 75 6.75 -8.15 -8.26
N ASP A 76 6.98 -6.85 -8.13
CA ASP A 76 8.19 -6.30 -7.53
C ASP A 76 8.29 -6.68 -6.05
N LEU A 77 7.19 -6.58 -5.28
CA LEU A 77 7.16 -6.99 -3.88
C LEU A 77 7.31 -8.51 -3.68
N LEU A 78 6.78 -9.33 -4.59
CA LEU A 78 7.00 -10.78 -4.57
C LEU A 78 8.46 -11.13 -4.80
N ARG A 79 9.15 -10.45 -5.70
CA ARG A 79 10.59 -10.62 -5.95
C ARG A 79 11.41 -10.18 -4.74
N LEU A 80 11.04 -9.07 -4.12
CA LEU A 80 11.70 -8.56 -2.91
C LEU A 80 11.57 -9.53 -1.73
N GLY A 81 10.40 -10.17 -1.55
CA GLY A 81 10.12 -11.09 -0.45
C GLY A 81 10.59 -12.54 -0.67
N SER A 82 11.19 -12.89 -1.81
CA SER A 82 11.48 -14.28 -2.22
C SER A 82 12.66 -14.96 -1.49
N GLY A 83 13.14 -14.41 -0.37
CA GLY A 83 14.39 -14.89 0.23
C GLY A 83 14.27 -15.83 1.44
N LYS A 84 13.32 -15.64 2.32
CA LYS A 84 13.16 -16.44 3.56
C LYS A 84 11.69 -16.48 3.99
N PRO A 85 11.19 -17.61 4.50
CA PRO A 85 9.90 -17.64 5.19
C PRO A 85 9.96 -16.67 6.38
N GLY A 86 9.05 -15.72 6.41
CA GLY A 86 8.90 -14.84 7.57
C GLY A 86 8.37 -15.59 8.79
N PRO A 87 8.52 -15.03 10.00
CA PRO A 87 7.89 -15.57 11.20
C PRO A 87 6.36 -15.60 11.05
N PRO A 88 5.65 -16.40 11.86
CA PRO A 88 4.20 -16.36 11.90
C PRO A 88 3.71 -14.93 12.12
N VAL A 89 2.83 -14.46 11.25
CA VAL A 89 2.37 -13.08 11.27
C VAL A 89 1.10 -12.96 12.10
N ARG A 90 1.15 -12.21 13.19
CA ARG A 90 -0.08 -11.78 13.89
C ARG A 90 -0.68 -10.57 13.19
N LEU A 91 -1.93 -10.72 12.82
CA LEU A 91 -2.71 -9.62 12.23
C LEU A 91 -3.55 -8.95 13.32
N GLY A 92 -3.68 -7.64 13.20
CA GLY A 92 -4.57 -6.84 14.02
C GLY A 92 -5.38 -5.88 13.16
N PRO A 93 -6.39 -5.21 13.74
CA PRO A 93 -7.16 -4.23 12.99
C PRO A 93 -6.27 -3.01 12.64
N ALA A 94 -6.40 -2.52 11.39
CA ALA A 94 -5.89 -1.19 11.06
C ALA A 94 -6.73 -0.10 11.76
N LEU A 95 -6.16 1.09 11.93
CA LEU A 95 -6.97 2.25 12.28
C LEU A 95 -8.03 2.49 11.19
N PRO A 96 -9.21 3.05 11.55
CA PRO A 96 -10.18 3.45 10.55
C PRO A 96 -9.54 4.31 9.45
N VAL A 97 -9.86 4.03 8.19
CA VAL A 97 -9.21 4.67 7.04
C VAL A 97 -9.32 6.20 7.06
N ALA A 98 -10.42 6.75 7.54
CA ALA A 98 -10.58 8.19 7.73
C ALA A 98 -9.56 8.75 8.75
N ARG A 99 -9.26 8.00 9.80
CA ARG A 99 -8.24 8.39 10.78
C ARG A 99 -6.83 8.32 10.18
N LEU A 100 -6.53 7.26 9.42
CA LEU A 100 -5.25 7.15 8.69
C LEU A 100 -5.09 8.33 7.72
N ARG A 101 -6.14 8.66 6.95
CA ARG A 101 -6.12 9.78 6.00
C ARG A 101 -5.84 11.11 6.69
N ALA A 102 -6.44 11.34 7.87
CA ALA A 102 -6.18 12.53 8.68
C ALA A 102 -4.73 12.59 9.20
N LEU A 103 -4.15 11.45 9.61
CA LEU A 103 -2.76 11.37 10.03
C LEU A 103 -1.79 11.64 8.87
N TYR A 104 -2.03 11.09 7.69
CA TYR A 104 -1.22 11.37 6.50
C TYR A 104 -1.30 12.86 6.11
N ALA A 105 -2.50 13.48 6.13
CA ALA A 105 -2.67 14.90 5.83
C ALA A 105 -1.90 15.79 6.83
N LYS A 106 -1.96 15.46 8.12
CA LYS A 106 -1.19 16.17 9.15
C LYS A 106 0.32 16.04 8.93
N ALA A 107 0.78 14.85 8.53
CA ALA A 107 2.18 14.60 8.24
C ALA A 107 2.65 15.36 6.99
N GLU A 108 1.85 15.37 5.93
CA GLU A 108 2.09 16.19 4.73
C GLU A 108 2.19 17.67 5.06
N GLN A 109 1.25 18.21 5.82
CA GLN A 109 1.24 19.61 6.23
C GLN A 109 2.51 20.02 6.99
N SER A 110 3.07 19.12 7.81
CA SER A 110 4.25 19.40 8.63
C SER A 110 5.59 19.15 7.90
N SER A 111 5.60 18.35 6.85
CA SER A 111 6.84 17.92 6.17
C SER A 111 6.91 18.30 4.71
N GLY A 112 5.78 18.54 4.05
CA GLY A 112 5.67 18.66 2.60
C GLY A 112 5.75 17.33 1.84
N VAL A 113 5.91 16.19 2.53
CA VAL A 113 5.89 14.87 1.91
C VAL A 113 4.45 14.51 1.56
N ALA A 114 4.20 14.21 0.30
CA ALA A 114 2.85 13.93 -0.20
C ALA A 114 2.16 12.79 0.60
N TRP A 115 0.92 13.01 1.02
CA TRP A 115 0.16 12.04 1.81
C TRP A 115 -0.01 10.69 1.09
N GLN A 116 -0.07 10.70 -0.23
CA GLN A 116 -0.17 9.49 -1.04
C GLN A 116 1.07 8.61 -0.90
N VAL A 117 2.25 9.21 -0.80
CA VAL A 117 3.51 8.49 -0.56
C VAL A 117 3.50 7.87 0.83
N LEU A 118 3.10 8.63 1.85
CA LEU A 118 3.01 8.12 3.22
C LEU A 118 2.01 6.96 3.33
N ALA A 119 0.88 7.05 2.64
CA ALA A 119 -0.11 5.98 2.58
C ALA A 119 0.43 4.74 1.85
N ALA A 120 1.14 4.91 0.72
CA ALA A 120 1.73 3.82 -0.02
C ALA A 120 2.84 3.11 0.77
N VAL A 121 3.72 3.87 1.45
CA VAL A 121 4.73 3.32 2.36
C VAL A 121 4.04 2.51 3.48
N ASN A 122 3.03 3.06 4.15
CA ASN A 122 2.31 2.36 5.22
C ASN A 122 1.62 1.06 4.72
N TYR A 123 1.08 1.09 3.51
CA TYR A 123 0.49 -0.10 2.87
C TYR A 123 1.55 -1.17 2.61
N VAL A 124 2.66 -0.81 1.99
CA VAL A 124 3.75 -1.74 1.66
C VAL A 124 4.42 -2.30 2.91
N GLU A 125 4.66 -1.48 3.92
CA GLU A 125 5.38 -1.88 5.14
C GLU A 125 4.57 -2.84 6.02
N SER A 126 3.31 -2.52 6.25
CA SER A 126 2.54 -3.24 7.27
C SER A 126 1.06 -3.41 6.97
N ASP A 127 0.63 -3.16 5.73
CA ASP A 127 -0.79 -3.15 5.37
C ASP A 127 -1.60 -2.26 6.34
N PHE A 128 -1.20 -0.99 6.40
CA PHE A 128 -1.80 0.01 7.29
C PHE A 128 -1.70 -0.32 8.78
N GLY A 129 -0.63 -1.01 9.18
CA GLY A 129 -0.39 -1.43 10.56
C GLY A 129 -1.12 -2.71 10.96
N ARG A 130 -1.65 -3.50 10.02
CA ARG A 130 -2.24 -4.81 10.32
C ARG A 130 -1.21 -5.83 10.72
N PHE A 131 -0.01 -5.81 10.14
CA PHE A 131 1.11 -6.64 10.58
C PHE A 131 1.67 -6.10 11.90
N ARG A 132 1.64 -6.92 12.97
CA ARG A 132 2.00 -6.50 14.32
C ARG A 132 3.41 -6.90 14.72
N GLU A 133 4.00 -7.85 14.04
CA GLU A 133 5.33 -8.36 14.37
C GLU A 133 6.43 -7.49 13.74
N PRO A 134 7.61 -7.44 14.38
CA PRO A 134 8.79 -6.91 13.73
C PRO A 134 9.14 -7.72 12.46
N SER A 135 9.81 -7.08 11.52
CA SER A 135 10.40 -7.82 10.40
C SER A 135 11.50 -8.76 10.87
N VAL A 136 11.95 -9.68 10.01
CA VAL A 136 13.09 -10.57 10.29
C VAL A 136 14.33 -9.78 10.66
N ASP A 137 14.52 -8.59 10.08
CA ASP A 137 15.66 -7.71 10.34
C ASP A 137 15.43 -6.76 11.53
N GLY A 138 14.30 -6.87 12.23
CA GLY A 138 13.99 -6.11 13.45
C GLY A 138 13.30 -4.76 13.21
N ALA A 139 12.81 -4.48 12.01
CA ALA A 139 12.01 -3.28 11.75
C ALA A 139 10.66 -3.35 12.48
N GLN A 140 10.18 -2.22 13.02
CA GLN A 140 9.07 -2.17 13.98
C GLN A 140 7.97 -1.18 13.58
N GLY A 141 6.77 -1.50 14.03
CA GLY A 141 5.62 -0.61 13.95
C GLY A 141 5.01 -0.48 12.55
N PRO A 142 3.96 0.35 12.39
CA PRO A 142 3.20 0.42 11.15
C PRO A 142 3.98 0.99 9.96
N MET A 143 5.10 1.65 10.21
CA MET A 143 6.00 2.18 9.18
C MET A 143 7.34 1.43 9.14
N GLN A 144 7.47 0.29 9.83
CA GLN A 144 8.62 -0.61 9.84
C GLN A 144 9.97 0.10 10.02
N PHE A 145 10.10 0.86 11.10
CA PHE A 145 11.35 1.54 11.45
C PHE A 145 12.39 0.59 12.05
N MET A 146 13.61 0.67 11.56
CA MET A 146 14.76 0.13 12.29
C MET A 146 14.97 0.93 13.58
N PRO A 147 15.39 0.28 14.70
CA PRO A 147 15.57 0.97 15.99
C PRO A 147 16.49 2.20 15.93
N SER A 148 17.59 2.12 15.20
CA SER A 148 18.53 3.25 15.00
C SER A 148 17.88 4.42 14.27
N THR A 149 17.13 4.14 13.20
CA THR A 149 16.39 5.15 12.44
C THR A 149 15.27 5.77 13.27
N TRP A 150 14.61 4.96 14.11
CA TRP A 150 13.61 5.49 15.04
C TRP A 150 14.21 6.41 16.09
N ALA A 151 15.39 6.09 16.63
CA ALA A 151 16.08 6.95 17.58
C ALA A 151 16.38 8.34 17.01
N GLU A 152 16.66 8.44 15.71
CA GLU A 152 16.97 9.71 15.03
C GLU A 152 15.70 10.50 14.66
N TYR A 153 14.74 9.84 14.00
CA TYR A 153 13.57 10.50 13.39
C TYR A 153 12.28 10.30 14.16
N GLY A 154 12.21 9.31 15.05
CA GLY A 154 11.02 8.99 15.82
C GLY A 154 10.78 9.94 16.99
N ARG A 155 9.55 9.94 17.48
CA ARG A 155 9.17 10.56 18.77
C ARG A 155 8.02 9.71 19.34
N GLY A 156 8.15 9.30 20.61
CA GLY A 156 7.13 8.48 21.27
C GLY A 156 7.26 6.98 20.91
N ASN A 157 6.13 6.30 20.88
CA ASN A 157 6.08 4.85 20.64
C ASN A 157 6.08 4.54 19.13
N VAL A 158 7.05 3.77 18.67
CA VAL A 158 7.17 3.32 17.25
C VAL A 158 5.95 2.53 16.77
N ARG A 159 5.21 1.90 17.69
CA ARG A 159 3.98 1.15 17.38
C ARG A 159 2.72 2.01 17.33
N ASP A 160 2.79 3.27 17.77
CA ASP A 160 1.69 4.22 17.61
C ASP A 160 1.64 4.72 16.17
N PRO A 161 0.53 4.53 15.44
CA PRO A 161 0.42 4.95 14.04
C PRO A 161 0.65 6.45 13.81
N ALA A 162 0.21 7.30 14.74
CA ALA A 162 0.41 8.74 14.59
C ALA A 162 1.90 9.11 14.72
N ALA A 163 2.58 8.56 15.73
CA ALA A 163 4.01 8.75 15.93
C ALA A 163 4.82 8.21 14.74
N ALA A 164 4.50 7.00 14.27
CA ALA A 164 5.22 6.34 13.20
C ALA A 164 5.06 7.07 11.84
N ILE A 165 3.84 7.49 11.48
CA ILE A 165 3.59 8.24 10.24
C ILE A 165 4.33 9.58 10.26
N LEU A 166 4.30 10.31 11.37
CA LEU A 166 5.06 11.56 11.52
C LEU A 166 6.58 11.31 11.50
N GLY A 167 7.07 10.19 12.06
CA GLY A 167 8.46 9.76 11.98
C GLY A 167 8.88 9.53 10.53
N ALA A 168 8.08 8.79 9.75
CA ALA A 168 8.34 8.53 8.34
C ALA A 168 8.37 9.81 7.50
N ALA A 169 7.46 10.74 7.77
CA ALA A 169 7.44 12.03 7.10
C ALA A 169 8.71 12.85 7.40
N ARG A 170 9.19 12.88 8.65
CA ARG A 170 10.46 13.53 9.02
C ARG A 170 11.66 12.88 8.33
N PHE A 171 11.73 11.54 8.35
CA PHE A 171 12.78 10.80 7.66
C PHE A 171 12.83 11.13 6.17
N LEU A 172 11.69 10.98 5.46
CA LEU A 172 11.61 11.25 4.02
C LEU A 172 11.94 12.70 3.69
N ARG A 173 11.52 13.66 4.52
CA ARG A 173 11.89 15.08 4.38
C ARG A 173 13.41 15.28 4.52
N ALA A 174 14.02 14.72 5.54
CA ALA A 174 15.48 14.80 5.74
C ALA A 174 16.27 14.11 4.62
N ALA A 175 15.67 13.06 4.02
CA ALA A 175 16.21 12.35 2.88
C ALA A 175 16.05 13.08 1.53
N GLY A 176 15.32 14.23 1.50
CA GLY A 176 15.21 15.11 0.33
C GLY A 176 13.82 15.16 -0.34
N ALA A 177 12.81 14.48 0.17
CA ALA A 177 11.45 14.63 -0.33
C ALA A 177 10.88 16.03 0.06
N PRO A 178 9.94 16.60 -0.72
CA PRO A 178 9.38 16.04 -1.95
C PRO A 178 10.29 16.24 -3.19
N GLY A 179 11.28 17.10 -3.16
CA GLY A 179 12.06 17.46 -4.34
C GLY A 179 12.89 16.31 -4.94
N LYS A 180 13.28 15.31 -4.11
CA LYS A 180 14.03 14.11 -4.49
C LYS A 180 13.31 12.85 -3.96
N GLU A 181 12.00 12.72 -4.22
CA GLU A 181 11.14 11.69 -3.65
C GLU A 181 11.69 10.27 -3.83
N ARG A 182 12.10 9.91 -5.07
CA ARG A 182 12.67 8.60 -5.37
C ARG A 182 13.96 8.31 -4.59
N ALA A 183 14.87 9.30 -4.48
CA ALA A 183 16.09 9.16 -3.70
C ALA A 183 15.79 9.02 -2.20
N ALA A 184 14.80 9.73 -1.69
CA ALA A 184 14.35 9.61 -0.31
C ALA A 184 13.76 8.22 -0.01
N LEU A 185 12.99 7.65 -0.95
CA LEU A 185 12.46 6.30 -0.85
C LEU A 185 13.59 5.25 -0.91
N LEU A 186 14.63 5.43 -1.73
CA LEU A 186 15.82 4.55 -1.74
C LEU A 186 16.60 4.59 -0.43
N ARG A 187 16.57 5.71 0.29
CA ARG A 187 17.15 5.77 1.64
C ARG A 187 16.25 5.10 2.69
N TYR A 188 14.93 5.09 2.46
CA TYR A 188 13.98 4.40 3.33
C TYR A 188 14.13 2.88 3.20
N ASN A 189 14.20 2.39 1.98
CA ASN A 189 14.49 0.99 1.65
C ASN A 189 15.40 0.96 0.40
N PRO A 190 16.63 0.41 0.48
CA PRO A 190 17.62 0.46 -0.61
C PRO A 190 17.35 -0.55 -1.73
N SER A 191 16.09 -0.78 -2.07
CA SER A 191 15.64 -1.65 -3.16
C SER A 191 14.85 -0.87 -4.19
N SER A 192 15.27 -0.91 -5.46
CA SER A 192 14.50 -0.33 -6.57
C SER A 192 13.12 -0.99 -6.70
N LEU A 193 12.99 -2.28 -6.43
CA LEU A 193 11.70 -2.99 -6.45
C LEU A 193 10.72 -2.42 -5.41
N TYR A 194 11.24 -2.10 -4.22
CA TYR A 194 10.44 -1.43 -3.18
C TYR A 194 9.98 -0.05 -3.65
N VAL A 195 10.91 0.75 -4.15
CA VAL A 195 10.63 2.12 -4.58
C VAL A 195 9.63 2.12 -5.72
N ASP A 196 9.82 1.28 -6.74
CA ASP A 196 8.91 1.15 -7.87
C ASP A 196 7.49 0.78 -7.42
N ALA A 197 7.35 -0.16 -6.47
CA ALA A 197 6.06 -0.53 -5.91
C ALA A 197 5.39 0.63 -5.15
N VAL A 198 6.13 1.34 -4.29
CA VAL A 198 5.61 2.50 -3.55
C VAL A 198 5.18 3.62 -4.50
N GLU A 199 5.99 3.93 -5.52
CA GLU A 199 5.68 4.97 -6.51
C GLU A 199 4.41 4.64 -7.31
N ARG A 200 4.20 3.36 -7.70
CA ARG A 200 2.97 2.91 -8.39
C ARG A 200 1.74 3.05 -7.51
N TYR A 201 1.77 2.58 -6.27
CA TYR A 201 0.65 2.74 -5.35
C TYR A 201 0.36 4.21 -5.04
N ALA A 202 1.39 5.02 -4.77
CA ALA A 202 1.24 6.45 -4.57
C ALA A 202 0.68 7.15 -5.82
N GLY A 203 1.15 6.77 -7.01
CA GLY A 203 0.66 7.24 -8.30
C GLY A 203 -0.82 6.93 -8.52
N ARG A 204 -1.25 5.70 -8.22
CA ARG A 204 -2.67 5.31 -8.30
C ARG A 204 -3.52 6.14 -7.34
N ILE A 205 -3.08 6.34 -6.09
CA ILE A 205 -3.80 7.18 -5.12
C ILE A 205 -3.83 8.66 -5.56
N ARG A 206 -2.76 9.17 -6.20
CA ARG A 206 -2.75 10.55 -6.75
C ARG A 206 -3.78 10.73 -7.87
N ARG A 207 -3.88 9.75 -8.78
CA ARG A 207 -4.88 9.79 -9.86
C ARG A 207 -6.31 9.70 -9.33
N ASN A 208 -6.52 8.81 -8.36
CA ASN A 208 -7.82 8.60 -7.73
C ASN A 208 -7.67 8.39 -6.23
N PRO A 209 -7.96 9.40 -5.39
CA PRO A 209 -7.87 9.28 -3.92
C PRO A 209 -8.72 8.15 -3.32
N ALA A 210 -9.78 7.69 -4.00
CA ALA A 210 -10.58 6.55 -3.59
C ALA A 210 -9.80 5.22 -3.67
N SER A 211 -8.68 5.16 -4.40
CA SER A 211 -7.81 3.98 -4.42
C SER A 211 -7.22 3.63 -3.05
N LEU A 212 -7.12 4.60 -2.13
CA LEU A 212 -6.79 4.30 -0.73
C LEU A 212 -7.83 3.35 -0.11
N LEU A 213 -9.11 3.53 -0.42
CA LEU A 213 -10.18 2.67 0.09
C LEU A 213 -10.13 1.27 -0.53
N VAL A 214 -9.73 1.18 -1.82
CA VAL A 214 -9.46 -0.10 -2.50
C VAL A 214 -8.39 -0.88 -1.75
N PHE A 215 -7.20 -0.28 -1.55
CA PHE A 215 -6.09 -0.92 -0.85
C PHE A 215 -6.44 -1.27 0.59
N TYR A 216 -7.17 -0.38 1.28
CA TYR A 216 -7.60 -0.64 2.66
C TYR A 216 -8.58 -1.81 2.78
N ALA A 217 -9.45 -2.02 1.78
CA ALA A 217 -10.42 -3.12 1.78
C ALA A 217 -9.82 -4.48 1.39
N ARG A 218 -8.62 -4.50 0.79
CA ARG A 218 -7.91 -5.74 0.42
C ARG A 218 -7.52 -6.55 1.67
N SER A 219 -7.42 -7.86 1.50
CA SER A 219 -6.86 -8.73 2.53
C SER A 219 -5.36 -8.50 2.67
N PRO A 220 -4.81 -8.61 3.89
CA PRO A 220 -3.37 -8.55 4.09
C PRO A 220 -2.65 -9.58 3.24
N LEU A 221 -1.66 -9.12 2.51
CA LEU A 221 -0.85 -9.98 1.67
C LEU A 221 0.27 -10.57 2.52
N VAL A 222 0.10 -11.80 2.96
CA VAL A 222 1.18 -12.56 3.59
C VAL A 222 2.35 -12.64 2.59
N ARG A 223 3.52 -12.16 2.99
CA ARG A 223 4.76 -12.15 2.21
C ARG A 223 5.40 -13.53 2.18
#